data_3ed2c218d7d15081d1cadbddcf2137ae
#
_entry.id   3ed2c218d7d15081d1cadbddcf2137ae
#
_cell.length_a   1.000
_cell.length_b   1.000
_cell.length_c   1.000
_cell.angle_alpha   90.00
_cell.angle_beta   90.00
_cell.angle_gamma   90.00
#
_symmetry.space_group_name_H-M   'P 1'
#
loop_
_entity.id
_entity.type
_entity.pdbx_description
1 polymer ?
#
loop_
_entity_poly.entity_id
_entity_poly.type
_entity_poly.pdbx_seq_one_letter_code
_entity_poly.pdbx_strand_id
1 'polypeptide(L)'
;MADPAIHRLCAANASALTGTGTNTYLIGTDRLVILDPGPDLDDHLAAILAAVRGRPVDAIVVSHAHRDHSALAPRLARATGAEVLAQGTAAEGISPRMAALAVGLPATGEGLDRTFTPDRRLSDGDRIALPDGTLTVLHTPGHLGGHLCLALGDLLFSGDHVMGWATSIVSPPEGDMADYMASLHRLAGQAWSRLLPGHGKPVDTPAARIAELIAHRRQREAQILAALATGPATPDEI
;
A
#
# COMPACT_ATOMS: atom_id res chain seq x y z
N MET A 1 -4.99 -26.88 6.55
CA MET A 1 -4.08 -26.50 5.44
C MET A 1 -2.87 -25.88 6.09
N ALA A 2 -1.65 -26.13 5.62
CA ALA A 2 -0.48 -25.42 6.12
C ALA A 2 -0.63 -23.92 5.81
N ASP A 3 -0.22 -23.06 6.75
CA ASP A 3 -0.19 -21.63 6.49
C ASP A 3 0.72 -21.35 5.28
N PRO A 4 0.28 -20.54 4.33
CA PRO A 4 1.10 -20.20 3.17
C PRO A 4 2.41 -19.58 3.64
N ALA A 5 3.52 -20.00 3.04
CA ALA A 5 4.82 -19.46 3.40
C ALA A 5 4.87 -17.97 2.98
N ILE A 6 5.09 -17.11 3.96
CA ILE A 6 5.29 -15.67 3.76
C ILE A 6 6.72 -15.34 4.19
N HIS A 7 7.53 -14.85 3.25
CA HIS A 7 8.87 -14.37 3.54
C HIS A 7 8.94 -12.86 3.32
N ARG A 8 9.29 -12.13 4.38
CA ARG A 8 9.42 -10.67 4.34
C ARG A 8 10.89 -10.28 4.21
N LEU A 9 11.18 -9.42 3.26
CA LEU A 9 12.43 -8.69 3.11
C LEU A 9 12.19 -7.21 3.38
N CYS A 10 13.13 -6.54 4.02
CA CYS A 10 13.06 -5.10 4.24
C CYS A 10 14.15 -4.42 3.42
N ALA A 11 13.78 -3.48 2.57
CA ALA A 11 14.71 -2.71 1.77
C ALA A 11 15.50 -1.71 2.64
N ALA A 12 16.73 -1.39 2.23
CA ALA A 12 17.61 -0.47 2.96
C ALA A 12 17.33 1.00 2.60
N ASN A 13 16.07 1.43 2.70
CA ASN A 13 15.59 2.79 2.42
C ASN A 13 14.96 3.45 3.66
N ALA A 14 15.53 3.23 4.84
CA ALA A 14 15.03 3.81 6.09
C ALA A 14 14.97 5.35 6.03
N SER A 15 13.84 5.91 6.44
CA SER A 15 13.59 7.35 6.49
C SER A 15 12.46 7.69 7.47
N ALA A 16 12.16 8.98 7.64
CA ALA A 16 11.01 9.41 8.42
C ALA A 16 9.66 8.92 7.83
N LEU A 17 9.61 8.62 6.52
CA LEU A 17 8.40 8.16 5.82
C LEU A 17 8.30 6.64 5.77
N THR A 18 9.43 5.93 5.70
CA THR A 18 9.49 4.48 5.53
C THR A 18 9.87 3.73 6.81
N GLY A 19 10.13 4.45 7.91
CA GLY A 19 10.58 3.84 9.15
C GLY A 19 11.89 3.08 8.97
N THR A 20 11.85 1.76 9.13
CA THR A 20 13.02 0.88 8.94
C THR A 20 13.30 0.53 7.48
N GLY A 21 12.40 0.89 6.57
CA GLY A 21 12.44 0.59 5.13
C GLY A 21 11.15 -0.06 4.64
N THR A 22 11.07 -0.27 3.33
CA THR A 22 9.92 -0.89 2.67
C THR A 22 9.96 -2.40 2.77
N ASN A 23 8.83 -3.01 3.07
CA ASN A 23 8.66 -4.46 3.15
C ASN A 23 8.25 -5.03 1.80
N THR A 24 9.07 -5.91 1.25
CA THR A 24 8.72 -6.79 0.15
C THR A 24 8.28 -8.13 0.70
N TYR A 25 7.17 -8.70 0.21
CA TYR A 25 6.68 -10.00 0.63
C TYR A 25 6.75 -11.01 -0.52
N LEU A 26 7.42 -12.15 -0.29
CA LEU A 26 7.37 -13.31 -1.15
C LEU A 26 6.34 -14.28 -0.55
N ILE A 27 5.28 -14.57 -1.30
CA ILE A 27 4.11 -15.30 -0.84
C ILE A 27 3.99 -16.58 -1.65
N GLY A 28 3.95 -17.72 -0.97
CA GLY A 28 3.83 -19.06 -1.56
C GLY A 28 5.04 -19.96 -1.29
N THR A 29 4.92 -21.25 -1.59
CA THR A 29 5.94 -22.28 -1.38
C THR A 29 6.71 -22.59 -2.65
N ASP A 30 6.12 -23.30 -3.61
CA ASP A 30 6.77 -23.77 -4.83
C ASP A 30 6.73 -22.75 -5.96
N ARG A 31 5.71 -21.91 -5.97
CA ARG A 31 5.53 -20.77 -6.87
C ARG A 31 5.21 -19.54 -6.04
N LEU A 32 5.61 -18.39 -6.51
CA LEU A 32 5.60 -17.16 -5.72
C LEU A 32 4.75 -16.07 -6.36
N VAL A 33 4.06 -15.31 -5.53
CA VAL A 33 3.67 -13.92 -5.81
C VAL A 33 4.57 -13.02 -4.98
N ILE A 34 5.13 -11.98 -5.60
CA ILE A 34 5.94 -10.98 -4.91
C ILE A 34 5.11 -9.70 -4.79
N LEU A 35 4.91 -9.23 -3.57
CA LEU A 35 4.19 -7.98 -3.29
C LEU A 35 5.19 -6.90 -2.91
N ASP A 36 5.03 -5.72 -3.52
CA ASP A 36 5.83 -4.51 -3.34
C ASP A 36 7.33 -4.79 -3.48
N PRO A 37 7.86 -4.86 -4.72
CA PRO A 37 9.27 -5.14 -4.97
C PRO A 37 10.22 -4.10 -4.38
N GLY A 38 9.69 -2.91 -4.03
CA GLY A 38 10.44 -1.91 -3.30
C GLY A 38 11.13 -0.85 -4.16
N PRO A 39 12.03 -0.07 -3.53
CA PRO A 39 12.84 0.94 -4.22
C PRO A 39 13.85 0.28 -5.17
N ASP A 40 14.26 1.01 -6.21
CA ASP A 40 15.24 0.54 -7.19
C ASP A 40 16.67 0.51 -6.61
N LEU A 41 16.93 -0.50 -5.79
CA LEU A 41 18.21 -0.75 -5.15
C LEU A 41 18.80 -2.10 -5.58
N ASP A 42 20.06 -2.13 -6.00
CA ASP A 42 20.74 -3.35 -6.48
C ASP A 42 20.79 -4.44 -5.41
N ASP A 43 21.14 -4.07 -4.17
CA ASP A 43 21.21 -5.02 -3.06
C ASP A 43 19.83 -5.62 -2.73
N HIS A 44 18.76 -4.83 -2.86
CA HIS A 44 17.42 -5.33 -2.60
C HIS A 44 16.95 -6.28 -3.70
N LEU A 45 17.23 -5.97 -4.97
CA LEU A 45 17.00 -6.89 -6.09
C LEU A 45 17.75 -8.22 -5.87
N ALA A 46 19.03 -8.14 -5.51
CA ALA A 46 19.83 -9.33 -5.24
C ALA A 46 19.25 -10.16 -4.08
N ALA A 47 18.80 -9.51 -3.00
CA ALA A 47 18.18 -10.17 -1.86
C ALA A 47 16.87 -10.87 -2.25
N ILE A 48 16.02 -10.21 -3.06
CA ILE A 48 14.77 -10.81 -3.57
C ILE A 48 15.09 -12.04 -4.42
N LEU A 49 15.99 -11.93 -5.40
CA LEU A 49 16.36 -13.05 -6.29
C LEU A 49 17.01 -14.21 -5.50
N ALA A 50 17.82 -13.92 -4.51
CA ALA A 50 18.38 -14.94 -3.60
C ALA A 50 17.26 -15.65 -2.80
N ALA A 51 16.23 -14.92 -2.36
CA ALA A 51 15.10 -15.50 -1.65
C ALA A 51 14.14 -16.28 -2.57
N VAL A 52 14.04 -15.89 -3.83
CA VAL A 52 13.28 -16.64 -4.87
C VAL A 52 13.85 -18.04 -5.07
N ARG A 53 15.16 -18.23 -5.00
CA ARG A 53 15.86 -19.54 -5.11
C ARG A 53 15.50 -20.33 -6.35
N GLY A 54 15.30 -19.63 -7.49
CA GLY A 54 14.94 -20.26 -8.78
C GLY A 54 13.50 -20.76 -8.87
N ARG A 55 12.66 -20.52 -7.86
CA ARG A 55 11.22 -20.84 -7.96
C ARG A 55 10.54 -19.93 -9.00
N PRO A 56 9.52 -20.43 -9.71
CA PRO A 56 8.71 -19.58 -10.57
C PRO A 56 8.06 -18.44 -9.80
N VAL A 57 8.08 -17.25 -10.39
CA VAL A 57 7.32 -16.08 -9.91
C VAL A 57 6.13 -15.90 -10.84
N ASP A 58 4.92 -16.07 -10.33
CA ASP A 58 3.69 -16.02 -11.12
C ASP A 58 3.23 -14.58 -11.37
N ALA A 59 3.49 -13.70 -10.42
CA ALA A 59 3.16 -12.29 -10.52
C ALA A 59 3.99 -11.44 -9.57
N ILE A 60 4.20 -10.18 -9.96
CA ILE A 60 4.68 -9.11 -9.10
C ILE A 60 3.51 -8.17 -8.89
N VAL A 61 3.04 -8.01 -7.67
CA VAL A 61 1.95 -7.11 -7.32
C VAL A 61 2.52 -5.85 -6.69
N VAL A 62 2.04 -4.70 -7.14
CA VAL A 62 2.38 -3.40 -6.55
C VAL A 62 1.13 -2.85 -5.88
N SER A 63 1.21 -2.62 -4.58
CA SER A 63 0.08 -2.11 -3.79
C SER A 63 -0.34 -0.72 -4.23
N HIS A 64 0.62 0.14 -4.56
CA HIS A 64 0.39 1.49 -5.06
C HIS A 64 1.65 2.07 -5.72
N ALA A 65 1.47 3.13 -6.51
CA ALA A 65 2.53 3.69 -7.35
C ALA A 65 3.40 4.76 -6.63
N HIS A 66 3.84 4.48 -5.38
CA HIS A 66 4.97 5.19 -4.80
C HIS A 66 6.28 4.48 -5.14
N ARG A 67 7.35 5.25 -5.36
CA ARG A 67 8.65 4.74 -5.84
C ARG A 67 9.26 3.70 -4.93
N ASP A 68 9.05 3.81 -3.65
CA ASP A 68 9.56 2.87 -2.67
C ASP A 68 8.80 1.54 -2.65
N HIS A 69 7.68 1.41 -3.37
CA HIS A 69 6.95 0.17 -3.63
C HIS A 69 7.10 -0.32 -5.06
N SER A 70 7.14 0.59 -6.05
CA SER A 70 7.02 0.26 -7.48
C SER A 70 8.31 0.28 -8.27
N ALA A 71 9.31 1.09 -7.87
CA ALA A 71 10.43 1.43 -8.75
C ALA A 71 11.28 0.22 -9.17
N LEU A 72 11.36 -0.82 -8.34
CA LEU A 72 12.10 -2.03 -8.68
C LEU A 72 11.30 -3.00 -9.57
N ALA A 73 9.97 -2.82 -9.70
CA ALA A 73 9.10 -3.76 -10.43
C ALA A 73 9.58 -4.06 -11.87
N PRO A 74 9.97 -3.07 -12.70
CA PRO A 74 10.41 -3.37 -14.06
C PRO A 74 11.70 -4.20 -14.14
N ARG A 75 12.62 -4.02 -13.18
CA ARG A 75 13.86 -4.79 -13.15
C ARG A 75 13.60 -6.22 -12.66
N LEU A 76 12.77 -6.38 -11.65
CA LEU A 76 12.38 -7.68 -11.12
C LEU A 76 11.58 -8.47 -12.16
N ALA A 77 10.66 -7.83 -12.90
CA ALA A 77 9.92 -8.44 -14.01
C ALA A 77 10.85 -9.00 -15.09
N ARG A 78 11.85 -8.21 -15.52
CA ARG A 78 12.86 -8.70 -16.50
C ARG A 78 13.67 -9.89 -15.97
N ALA A 79 13.99 -9.91 -14.67
CA ALA A 79 14.79 -10.97 -14.08
C ALA A 79 14.00 -12.26 -13.85
N THR A 80 12.69 -12.18 -13.63
CA THR A 80 11.83 -13.33 -13.30
C THR A 80 10.94 -13.78 -14.44
N GLY A 81 10.68 -12.91 -15.43
CA GLY A 81 9.69 -13.13 -16.49
C GLY A 81 8.23 -12.95 -16.02
N ALA A 82 8.01 -12.47 -14.79
CA ALA A 82 6.67 -12.32 -14.23
C ALA A 82 6.02 -11.00 -14.68
N GLU A 83 4.68 -11.01 -14.85
CA GLU A 83 3.90 -9.80 -15.08
C GLU A 83 3.82 -8.93 -13.83
N VAL A 84 3.80 -7.60 -14.04
CA VAL A 84 3.55 -6.61 -13.00
C VAL A 84 2.06 -6.28 -12.95
N LEU A 85 1.46 -6.44 -11.78
CA LEU A 85 0.05 -6.21 -11.52
C LEU A 85 -0.15 -5.08 -10.51
N ALA A 86 -1.06 -4.17 -10.80
CA ALA A 86 -1.49 -3.11 -9.89
C ALA A 86 -2.88 -2.62 -10.29
N GLN A 87 -3.48 -1.72 -9.50
CA GLN A 87 -4.74 -1.09 -9.88
C GLN A 87 -4.61 -0.25 -11.16
N GLY A 88 -3.51 0.50 -11.29
CA GLY A 88 -3.25 1.35 -12.44
C GLY A 88 -1.94 2.14 -12.29
N THR A 89 -1.81 3.21 -13.05
CA THR A 89 -0.71 4.16 -12.98
C THR A 89 -0.87 5.10 -11.78
N ALA A 90 0.15 5.91 -11.48
CA ALA A 90 0.11 6.91 -10.40
C ALA A 90 -1.00 7.96 -10.56
N ALA A 91 -1.41 8.26 -11.80
CA ALA A 91 -2.46 9.25 -12.08
C ALA A 91 -3.87 8.68 -12.02
N GLU A 92 -4.01 7.35 -12.08
CA GLU A 92 -5.30 6.68 -12.05
C GLU A 92 -5.77 6.46 -10.63
N GLY A 93 -7.07 6.51 -10.42
CA GLY A 93 -7.68 6.37 -9.11
C GLY A 93 -7.84 7.68 -8.33
N ILE A 94 -7.33 8.82 -8.82
CA ILE A 94 -7.63 10.13 -8.22
C ILE A 94 -9.15 10.34 -8.25
N SER A 95 -9.75 10.62 -7.10
CA SER A 95 -11.19 10.81 -7.03
C SER A 95 -11.63 12.04 -7.84
N PRO A 96 -12.84 12.06 -8.42
CA PRO A 96 -13.34 13.22 -9.17
C PRO A 96 -13.32 14.52 -8.33
N ARG A 97 -13.55 14.41 -7.02
CA ARG A 97 -13.46 15.52 -6.08
C ARG A 97 -12.04 16.05 -5.97
N MET A 98 -11.06 15.19 -5.80
CA MET A 98 -9.66 15.58 -5.70
C MET A 98 -9.15 16.12 -7.04
N ALA A 99 -9.53 15.55 -8.16
CA ALA A 99 -9.22 16.06 -9.48
C ALA A 99 -9.75 17.49 -9.69
N ALA A 100 -10.96 17.77 -9.23
CA ALA A 100 -11.54 19.11 -9.30
C ALA A 100 -10.81 20.12 -8.39
N LEU A 101 -10.41 19.71 -7.19
CA LEU A 101 -9.68 20.55 -6.23
C LEU A 101 -8.23 20.81 -6.67
N ALA A 102 -7.64 19.88 -7.45
CA ALA A 102 -6.26 19.99 -7.92
C ALA A 102 -6.05 21.09 -8.98
N VAL A 103 -7.11 21.62 -9.58
CA VAL A 103 -7.01 22.67 -10.58
C VAL A 103 -6.36 23.91 -9.98
N GLY A 104 -5.14 24.21 -10.45
CA GLY A 104 -4.36 25.36 -9.96
C GLY A 104 -3.48 25.09 -8.75
N LEU A 105 -3.48 23.88 -8.19
CA LEU A 105 -2.53 23.51 -7.14
C LEU A 105 -1.23 22.99 -7.76
N PRO A 106 -0.06 23.25 -7.13
CA PRO A 106 1.18 22.60 -7.53
C PRO A 106 1.04 21.09 -7.33
N ALA A 107 1.62 20.32 -8.24
CA ALA A 107 1.71 18.87 -8.07
C ALA A 107 2.54 18.55 -6.82
N THR A 108 1.92 18.02 -5.79
CA THR A 108 2.57 17.72 -4.50
C THR A 108 3.12 16.30 -4.42
N GLY A 109 2.92 15.49 -5.43
CA GLY A 109 3.23 14.05 -5.49
C GLY A 109 4.70 13.70 -5.29
N GLU A 110 5.28 14.12 -4.16
CA GLU A 110 6.60 13.67 -3.72
C GLU A 110 6.54 12.15 -3.47
N GLY A 111 7.48 11.43 -4.08
CA GLY A 111 7.52 9.97 -3.98
C GLY A 111 6.69 9.23 -5.04
N LEU A 112 5.82 9.89 -5.83
CA LEU A 112 5.07 9.21 -6.88
C LEU A 112 5.98 8.67 -7.99
N ASP A 113 5.74 7.45 -8.41
CA ASP A 113 6.31 6.88 -9.61
C ASP A 113 5.41 7.18 -10.83
N ARG A 114 5.64 8.33 -11.43
CA ARG A 114 4.86 8.80 -12.59
C ARG A 114 5.13 7.99 -13.87
N THR A 115 6.17 7.16 -13.85
CA THR A 115 6.55 6.30 -14.98
C THR A 115 6.02 4.87 -14.83
N PHE A 116 5.53 4.53 -13.65
CA PHE A 116 5.00 3.21 -13.36
C PHE A 116 3.76 2.91 -14.22
N THR A 117 3.80 1.75 -14.87
CA THR A 117 2.67 1.21 -15.63
C THR A 117 2.64 -0.31 -15.40
N PRO A 118 1.54 -0.87 -14.88
CA PRO A 118 1.41 -2.32 -14.74
C PRO A 118 1.15 -2.98 -16.10
N ASP A 119 1.59 -4.25 -16.25
CA ASP A 119 1.27 -5.07 -17.42
C ASP A 119 -0.21 -5.47 -17.41
N ARG A 120 -0.77 -5.72 -16.22
CA ARG A 120 -2.18 -6.08 -16.04
C ARG A 120 -2.79 -5.34 -14.85
N ARG A 121 -4.01 -4.86 -15.03
CA ARG A 121 -4.76 -4.15 -13.99
C ARG A 121 -5.48 -5.12 -13.08
N LEU A 122 -5.53 -4.75 -11.80
CA LEU A 122 -6.30 -5.42 -10.76
C LEU A 122 -7.47 -4.55 -10.33
N SER A 123 -8.61 -5.19 -10.13
CA SER A 123 -9.84 -4.61 -9.63
C SER A 123 -10.20 -5.18 -8.26
N ASP A 124 -11.09 -4.48 -7.56
CA ASP A 124 -11.63 -4.97 -6.30
C ASP A 124 -12.30 -6.34 -6.46
N GLY A 125 -11.96 -7.27 -5.57
CA GLY A 125 -12.46 -8.65 -5.61
C GLY A 125 -11.71 -9.60 -6.54
N ASP A 126 -10.75 -9.12 -7.34
CA ASP A 126 -9.90 -9.99 -8.17
C ASP A 126 -9.16 -11.01 -7.31
N ARG A 127 -8.87 -12.15 -7.89
CA ARG A 127 -8.25 -13.29 -7.20
C ARG A 127 -6.98 -13.71 -7.91
N ILE A 128 -5.90 -13.83 -7.15
CA ILE A 128 -4.61 -14.34 -7.61
C ILE A 128 -4.41 -15.71 -6.96
N ALA A 129 -4.41 -16.77 -7.77
CA ALA A 129 -4.24 -18.12 -7.28
C ALA A 129 -2.80 -18.36 -6.82
N LEU A 130 -2.65 -19.06 -5.71
CA LEU A 130 -1.41 -19.62 -5.19
C LEU A 130 -1.61 -21.13 -4.99
N PRO A 131 -0.56 -21.97 -5.01
CA PRO A 131 -0.69 -23.38 -4.69
C PRO A 131 -1.35 -23.62 -3.32
N ASP A 132 -1.04 -22.76 -2.35
CA ASP A 132 -1.41 -22.89 -0.95
C ASP A 132 -2.56 -21.95 -0.55
N GLY A 133 -3.23 -21.30 -1.50
CA GLY A 133 -4.30 -20.36 -1.17
C GLY A 133 -4.69 -19.42 -2.31
N THR A 134 -5.36 -18.35 -1.98
CA THR A 134 -5.76 -17.33 -2.94
C THR A 134 -5.61 -15.97 -2.31
N LEU A 135 -4.86 -15.07 -2.96
CA LEU A 135 -4.86 -13.66 -2.63
C LEU A 135 -6.13 -13.02 -3.22
N THR A 136 -6.89 -12.33 -2.40
CA THR A 136 -8.04 -11.52 -2.83
C THR A 136 -7.65 -10.06 -2.79
N VAL A 137 -7.89 -9.36 -3.89
CA VAL A 137 -7.60 -7.94 -4.03
C VAL A 137 -8.70 -7.12 -3.35
N LEU A 138 -8.31 -6.17 -2.53
CA LEU A 138 -9.18 -5.18 -1.92
C LEU A 138 -8.74 -3.80 -2.38
N HIS A 139 -9.53 -3.12 -3.20
CA HIS A 139 -9.27 -1.72 -3.54
C HIS A 139 -9.55 -0.86 -2.31
N THR A 140 -8.54 -0.19 -1.81
CA THR A 140 -8.53 0.61 -0.59
C THR A 140 -7.98 2.01 -0.86
N PRO A 141 -8.71 2.82 -1.67
CA PRO A 141 -8.25 4.17 -1.98
C PRO A 141 -8.17 5.03 -0.72
N GLY A 142 -7.33 6.06 -0.78
CA GLY A 142 -7.21 7.04 0.29
C GLY A 142 -5.78 7.56 0.47
N HIS A 143 -4.82 6.71 0.85
CA HIS A 143 -3.39 7.06 0.82
C HIS A 143 -2.97 7.46 -0.59
N LEU A 144 -3.32 6.62 -1.55
CA LEU A 144 -3.29 6.88 -2.98
C LEU A 144 -4.57 6.32 -3.60
N GLY A 145 -5.10 6.96 -4.66
CA GLY A 145 -6.36 6.53 -5.27
C GLY A 145 -6.33 5.10 -5.82
N GLY A 146 -5.17 4.66 -6.33
CA GLY A 146 -4.96 3.30 -6.83
C GLY A 146 -4.46 2.29 -5.80
N HIS A 147 -4.55 2.58 -4.50
CA HIS A 147 -4.02 1.69 -3.46
C HIS A 147 -4.81 0.40 -3.34
N LEU A 148 -4.08 -0.72 -3.20
CA LEU A 148 -4.60 -2.07 -2.98
C LEU A 148 -4.11 -2.65 -1.65
N CYS A 149 -5.00 -3.28 -0.91
CA CYS A 149 -4.64 -4.31 0.06
C CYS A 149 -4.85 -5.70 -0.56
N LEU A 150 -4.14 -6.71 -0.04
CA LEU A 150 -4.33 -8.10 -0.44
C LEU A 150 -4.69 -8.95 0.77
N ALA A 151 -5.75 -9.75 0.67
CA ALA A 151 -6.15 -10.66 1.71
C ALA A 151 -5.73 -12.11 1.38
N LEU A 152 -5.16 -12.81 2.35
CA LEU A 152 -4.85 -14.23 2.29
C LEU A 152 -5.49 -14.92 3.51
N GLY A 153 -6.68 -15.46 3.32
CA GLY A 153 -7.50 -15.89 4.46
C GLY A 153 -7.83 -14.70 5.36
N ASP A 154 -7.41 -14.76 6.62
CA ASP A 154 -7.58 -13.73 7.64
C ASP A 154 -6.32 -12.83 7.81
N LEU A 155 -5.28 -13.05 7.00
CA LEU A 155 -4.12 -12.17 6.90
C LEU A 155 -4.39 -11.04 5.90
N LEU A 156 -3.99 -9.81 6.23
CA LEU A 156 -4.10 -8.67 5.34
C LEU A 156 -2.74 -8.02 5.10
N PHE A 157 -2.28 -8.02 3.85
CA PHE A 157 -1.21 -7.15 3.40
C PHE A 157 -1.80 -5.77 3.20
N SER A 158 -1.50 -4.86 4.11
CA SER A 158 -2.19 -3.57 4.21
C SER A 158 -1.50 -2.43 3.45
N GLY A 159 -0.36 -2.70 2.81
CA GLY A 159 0.44 -1.65 2.17
C GLY A 159 0.64 -0.47 3.13
N ASP A 160 0.41 0.73 2.62
CA ASP A 160 0.53 1.96 3.40
C ASP A 160 -0.81 2.47 3.95
N HIS A 161 -1.87 1.68 3.78
CA HIS A 161 -3.18 2.05 4.32
C HIS A 161 -3.26 1.91 5.84
N VAL A 162 -2.70 0.83 6.40
CA VAL A 162 -2.64 0.60 7.85
C VAL A 162 -1.25 0.12 8.25
N MET A 163 -0.54 0.95 9.00
CA MET A 163 0.77 0.67 9.59
C MET A 163 0.70 0.69 11.13
N GLY A 164 1.57 -0.08 11.79
CA GLY A 164 1.57 -0.19 13.25
C GLY A 164 2.30 0.96 13.97
N TRP A 165 3.19 1.67 13.30
CA TRP A 165 4.09 2.65 13.91
C TRP A 165 3.75 4.10 13.60
N ALA A 166 3.01 4.36 12.51
CA ALA A 166 2.63 5.69 12.06
C ALA A 166 1.21 5.70 11.51
N THR A 167 0.64 6.90 11.35
CA THR A 167 -0.56 7.10 10.54
C THR A 167 -0.18 7.19 9.07
N SER A 168 -1.04 6.70 8.19
CA SER A 168 -0.83 6.86 6.74
C SER A 168 -0.85 8.33 6.34
N ILE A 169 0.01 8.72 5.41
CA ILE A 169 -0.05 10.03 4.78
C ILE A 169 -1.20 10.01 3.76
N VAL A 170 -2.04 11.03 3.78
CA VAL A 170 -3.11 11.25 2.80
C VAL A 170 -2.94 12.66 2.26
N SER A 171 -2.29 12.77 1.12
CA SER A 171 -1.93 14.04 0.51
C SER A 171 -2.73 14.31 -0.76
N PRO A 172 -3.56 15.36 -0.81
CA PRO A 172 -4.22 15.78 -2.04
C PRO A 172 -3.20 16.20 -3.12
N PRO A 173 -3.51 16.00 -4.41
CA PRO A 173 -4.75 15.45 -4.94
C PRO A 173 -4.73 13.92 -5.09
N GLU A 174 -3.60 13.26 -4.93
CA GLU A 174 -3.44 11.83 -5.16
C GLU A 174 -4.08 11.00 -4.05
N GLY A 175 -4.08 11.52 -2.83
CA GLY A 175 -4.80 10.97 -1.67
C GLY A 175 -6.11 11.68 -1.40
N ASP A 176 -7.07 10.95 -0.80
CA ASP A 176 -8.38 11.45 -0.43
C ASP A 176 -8.77 10.95 0.96
N MET A 177 -8.96 11.88 1.90
CA MET A 177 -9.28 11.53 3.29
C MET A 177 -10.63 10.84 3.45
N ALA A 178 -11.63 11.18 2.64
CA ALA A 178 -12.92 10.51 2.72
C ALA A 178 -12.83 9.07 2.21
N ASP A 179 -12.10 8.84 1.12
CA ASP A 179 -11.84 7.50 0.62
C ASP A 179 -11.01 6.68 1.63
N TYR A 180 -10.00 7.31 2.26
CA TYR A 180 -9.21 6.69 3.31
C TYR A 180 -10.09 6.22 4.49
N MET A 181 -10.98 7.07 4.96
CA MET A 181 -11.91 6.73 6.04
C MET A 181 -12.91 5.65 5.64
N ALA A 182 -13.43 5.69 4.41
CA ALA A 182 -14.30 4.64 3.88
C ALA A 182 -13.59 3.29 3.81
N SER A 183 -12.35 3.29 3.33
CA SER A 183 -11.50 2.09 3.27
C SER A 183 -11.18 1.54 4.66
N LEU A 184 -10.85 2.39 5.64
CA LEU A 184 -10.66 1.96 7.03
C LEU A 184 -11.93 1.31 7.61
N HIS A 185 -13.11 1.92 7.38
CA HIS A 185 -14.37 1.33 7.83
C HIS A 185 -14.67 -0.02 7.17
N ARG A 186 -14.36 -0.17 5.89
CA ARG A 186 -14.47 -1.44 5.18
C ARG A 186 -13.58 -2.50 5.81
N LEU A 187 -12.32 -2.16 6.11
CA LEU A 187 -11.38 -3.10 6.75
C LEU A 187 -11.79 -3.44 8.19
N ALA A 188 -12.36 -2.49 8.93
CA ALA A 188 -12.87 -2.71 10.28
C ALA A 188 -14.06 -3.68 10.33
N GLY A 189 -14.79 -3.84 9.23
CA GLY A 189 -15.90 -4.78 9.11
C GLY A 189 -15.50 -6.24 8.96
N GLN A 190 -14.20 -6.56 8.98
CA GLN A 190 -13.67 -7.91 8.79
C GLN A 190 -12.78 -8.32 9.97
N ALA A 191 -12.76 -9.62 10.26
CA ALA A 191 -11.94 -10.19 11.34
C ALA A 191 -10.56 -10.57 10.77
N TRP A 192 -9.60 -9.67 10.89
CA TRP A 192 -8.20 -9.93 10.53
C TRP A 192 -7.45 -10.51 11.73
N SER A 193 -6.65 -11.56 11.51
CA SER A 193 -5.75 -12.09 12.54
C SER A 193 -4.46 -11.28 12.66
N ARG A 194 -3.97 -10.73 11.53
CA ARG A 194 -2.73 -9.94 11.47
C ARG A 194 -2.71 -9.04 10.25
N LEU A 195 -2.09 -7.84 10.39
CA LEU A 195 -1.77 -7.00 9.24
C LEU A 195 -0.27 -7.07 8.93
N LEU A 196 0.04 -7.08 7.66
CA LEU A 196 1.38 -7.10 7.09
C LEU A 196 1.58 -5.81 6.27
N PRO A 197 2.11 -4.74 6.89
CA PRO A 197 2.17 -3.42 6.27
C PRO A 197 3.33 -3.25 5.31
N GLY A 198 3.25 -2.22 4.45
CA GLY A 198 4.34 -1.80 3.58
C GLY A 198 5.57 -1.34 4.33
N HIS A 199 5.41 -0.82 5.56
CA HIS A 199 6.51 -0.36 6.40
C HIS A 199 6.36 -0.81 7.85
N GLY A 200 7.49 -1.14 8.48
CA GLY A 200 7.56 -1.49 9.89
C GLY A 200 7.21 -2.96 10.18
N LYS A 201 6.82 -3.23 11.42
CA LYS A 201 6.51 -4.59 11.90
C LYS A 201 5.07 -4.98 11.60
N PRO A 202 4.76 -6.30 11.52
CA PRO A 202 3.39 -6.79 11.51
C PRO A 202 2.57 -6.24 12.69
N VAL A 203 1.26 -6.10 12.49
CA VAL A 203 0.31 -5.64 13.50
C VAL A 203 -0.50 -6.84 13.99
N ASP A 204 -0.28 -7.24 15.25
CA ASP A 204 -0.93 -8.41 15.84
C ASP A 204 -2.29 -8.09 16.49
N THR A 205 -2.69 -6.81 16.50
CA THR A 205 -3.99 -6.33 17.02
C THR A 205 -4.73 -5.49 15.97
N PRO A 206 -5.14 -6.08 14.83
CA PRO A 206 -5.70 -5.35 13.70
C PRO A 206 -6.89 -4.46 14.04
N ALA A 207 -7.88 -5.03 14.73
CA ALA A 207 -9.12 -4.33 15.06
C ALA A 207 -8.85 -3.09 15.94
N ALA A 208 -7.99 -3.22 16.95
CA ALA A 208 -7.62 -2.12 17.82
C ALA A 208 -6.87 -1.03 17.03
N ARG A 209 -5.93 -1.42 16.16
CA ARG A 209 -5.16 -0.46 15.36
C ARG A 209 -6.03 0.30 14.36
N ILE A 210 -6.93 -0.38 13.66
CA ILE A 210 -7.85 0.28 12.72
C ILE A 210 -8.78 1.24 13.47
N ALA A 211 -9.32 0.84 14.62
CA ALA A 211 -10.17 1.70 15.44
C ALA A 211 -9.41 2.95 15.95
N GLU A 212 -8.16 2.79 16.36
CA GLU A 212 -7.28 3.90 16.75
C GLU A 212 -7.10 4.90 15.62
N LEU A 213 -6.81 4.43 14.39
CA LEU A 213 -6.63 5.29 13.23
C LEU A 213 -7.91 6.07 12.90
N ILE A 214 -9.06 5.40 12.93
CA ILE A 214 -10.37 6.04 12.71
C ILE A 214 -10.61 7.14 13.77
N ALA A 215 -10.38 6.84 15.05
CA ALA A 215 -10.57 7.80 16.13
C ALA A 215 -9.62 9.00 15.99
N HIS A 216 -8.34 8.74 15.69
CA HIS A 216 -7.34 9.78 15.46
C HIS A 216 -7.75 10.73 14.33
N ARG A 217 -8.19 10.22 13.17
CA ARG A 217 -8.61 11.06 12.04
C ARG A 217 -9.84 11.90 12.37
N ARG A 218 -10.84 11.31 13.03
CA ARG A 218 -12.02 12.06 13.49
C ARG A 218 -11.68 13.15 14.49
N GLN A 219 -10.74 12.88 15.39
CA GLN A 219 -10.29 13.88 16.35
C GLN A 219 -9.59 15.05 15.65
N ARG A 220 -8.71 14.77 14.66
CA ARG A 220 -8.05 15.84 13.89
C ARG A 220 -9.05 16.65 13.07
N GLU A 221 -10.02 16.02 12.44
CA GLU A 221 -11.10 16.72 11.74
C GLU A 221 -11.88 17.65 12.68
N ALA A 222 -12.27 17.15 13.86
CA ALA A 222 -12.97 17.96 14.87
C ALA A 222 -12.14 19.15 15.35
N GLN A 223 -10.82 18.99 15.53
CA GLN A 223 -9.91 20.07 15.90
C GLN A 223 -9.85 21.15 14.81
N ILE A 224 -9.74 20.74 13.53
CA ILE A 224 -9.71 21.66 12.39
C ILE A 224 -11.04 22.43 12.30
N LEU A 225 -12.16 21.74 12.40
CA LEU A 225 -13.48 22.37 12.36
C LEU A 225 -13.69 23.35 13.53
N ALA A 226 -13.23 23.01 14.73
CA ALA A 226 -13.30 23.90 15.88
C ALA A 226 -12.42 25.16 15.69
N ALA A 227 -11.24 25.04 15.13
CA ALA A 227 -10.40 26.20 14.83
C ALA A 227 -11.04 27.11 13.77
N LEU A 228 -11.61 26.52 12.71
CA LEU A 228 -12.29 27.26 11.63
C LEU A 228 -13.64 27.88 12.07
N ALA A 229 -14.23 27.45 13.19
CA ALA A 229 -15.49 28.03 13.69
C ALA A 229 -15.34 29.51 14.11
N THR A 230 -14.12 29.98 14.39
CA THR A 230 -13.82 31.35 14.76
C THR A 230 -13.46 32.25 13.57
N GLY A 231 -13.32 31.70 12.37
CA GLY A 231 -12.95 32.39 11.12
C GLY A 231 -11.99 31.57 10.25
N PRO A 232 -11.66 32.07 9.06
CA PRO A 232 -10.63 31.48 8.22
C PRO A 232 -9.27 31.42 8.95
N ALA A 233 -8.57 30.31 8.80
CA ALA A 233 -7.23 30.11 9.35
C ALA A 233 -6.33 29.38 8.34
N THR A 234 -5.04 29.65 8.41
CA THR A 234 -4.03 28.93 7.62
C THR A 234 -3.67 27.60 8.29
N PRO A 235 -3.06 26.64 7.54
CA PRO A 235 -2.59 25.40 8.13
C PRO A 235 -1.65 25.57 9.33
N ASP A 236 -0.83 26.64 9.33
CA ASP A 236 0.13 26.94 10.42
C ASP A 236 -0.56 27.51 11.68
N GLU A 237 -1.81 27.94 11.57
CA GLU A 237 -2.63 28.47 12.67
C GLU A 237 -3.53 27.41 13.32
N ILE A 238 -3.59 26.17 12.75
CA ILE A 238 -4.40 25.03 13.20
C ILE A 238 -3.50 23.90 13.73
#